data_636caca9fc1ff3986d66ce2cfb36b87d
#
_entry.id   636caca9fc1ff3986d66ce2cfb36b87d
#
_cell.length_a   1.000
_cell.length_b   1.000
_cell.length_c   1.000
_cell.angle_alpha   90.00
_cell.angle_beta   90.00
_cell.angle_gamma   90.00
#
_symmetry.space_group_name_H-M   'P 1'
#
loop_
_entity.id
_entity.type
_entity.pdbx_description
1 polymer ?
#
loop_
_entity_poly.entity_id
_entity_poly.type
_entity_poly.pdbx_seq_one_letter_code
_entity_poly.pdbx_strand_id
1 'polypeptide(L)'
;MYPDYNMYNQYYGFREYNYRNSEMKEQSGEIITLNQAIDLIRKSVDDEKEDEMFYGILIEQAPTDKEKDIIRSIRDDERKHNQILRELYYDFTGQILPADNLTNSSNNQMSYKENLEKALFGELDAIKKYRKIMGTMPSGKSYTLLMSIMTDEIRHANKYNFLIQMQK
;
A
#
# COMPACT_ATOMS: atom_id res chain seq x y z
N MET A 1 -43.02 -17.95 -12.52
CA MET A 1 -41.96 -17.74 -13.52
C MET A 1 -40.99 -16.73 -12.92
N TYR A 2 -39.87 -17.18 -12.42
CA TYR A 2 -38.87 -16.28 -11.82
C TYR A 2 -38.08 -15.62 -12.96
N PRO A 3 -37.77 -14.31 -12.89
CA PRO A 3 -36.94 -13.66 -13.90
C PRO A 3 -35.53 -14.25 -13.89
N ASP A 4 -34.98 -14.37 -15.07
CA ASP A 4 -33.66 -14.98 -15.32
C ASP A 4 -32.56 -14.22 -14.53
N TYR A 5 -31.96 -14.90 -13.56
CA TYR A 5 -30.93 -14.36 -12.65
C TYR A 5 -29.69 -13.86 -13.42
N ASN A 6 -29.44 -14.42 -14.62
CA ASN A 6 -28.34 -13.98 -15.49
C ASN A 6 -28.61 -12.61 -16.14
N MET A 7 -29.87 -12.32 -16.52
CA MET A 7 -30.21 -11.02 -17.11
C MET A 7 -30.16 -9.90 -16.06
N TYR A 8 -30.53 -10.21 -14.81
CA TYR A 8 -30.45 -9.25 -13.68
C TYR A 8 -29.00 -8.86 -13.40
N ASN A 9 -28.06 -9.82 -13.31
CA ASN A 9 -26.65 -9.58 -13.08
C ASN A 9 -25.97 -8.85 -14.24
N GLN A 10 -26.34 -9.12 -15.48
CA GLN A 10 -25.75 -8.47 -16.64
C GLN A 10 -26.19 -6.99 -16.77
N TYR A 11 -27.42 -6.67 -16.40
CA TYR A 11 -27.97 -5.30 -16.57
C TYR A 11 -27.70 -4.41 -15.35
N TYR A 12 -27.83 -4.94 -14.15
CA TYR A 12 -27.62 -4.20 -12.90
C TYR A 12 -26.15 -4.15 -12.51
N GLY A 13 -25.39 -5.22 -12.72
CA GLY A 13 -23.94 -5.23 -12.49
C GLY A 13 -23.20 -4.24 -13.36
N PHE A 14 -23.61 -4.05 -14.63
CA PHE A 14 -23.00 -3.07 -15.54
C PHE A 14 -23.38 -1.63 -15.18
N ARG A 15 -24.60 -1.41 -14.69
CA ARG A 15 -25.09 -0.09 -14.28
C ARG A 15 -24.49 0.33 -12.93
N GLU A 16 -24.36 -0.59 -12.00
CA GLU A 16 -23.73 -0.38 -10.70
C GLU A 16 -22.22 -0.17 -10.83
N TYR A 17 -21.56 -0.88 -11.75
CA TYR A 17 -20.16 -0.68 -12.09
C TYR A 17 -19.91 0.71 -12.71
N ASN A 18 -20.77 1.17 -13.61
CA ASN A 18 -20.65 2.50 -14.22
C ASN A 18 -21.03 3.63 -13.26
N TYR A 19 -21.99 3.42 -12.36
CA TYR A 19 -22.39 4.38 -11.32
C TYR A 19 -21.24 4.53 -10.29
N ARG A 20 -20.68 3.41 -9.80
CA ARG A 20 -19.52 3.42 -8.91
C ARG A 20 -18.32 4.14 -9.54
N ASN A 21 -18.04 3.89 -10.82
CA ASN A 21 -16.94 4.55 -11.52
C ASN A 21 -17.18 6.06 -11.72
N SER A 22 -18.43 6.51 -11.85
CA SER A 22 -18.73 7.95 -11.97
C SER A 22 -18.61 8.68 -10.62
N GLU A 23 -19.06 8.06 -9.51
CA GLU A 23 -18.90 8.64 -8.16
C GLU A 23 -17.44 8.59 -7.68
N MET A 24 -16.68 7.53 -8.02
CA MET A 24 -15.25 7.46 -7.73
C MET A 24 -14.45 8.48 -8.55
N LYS A 25 -14.92 8.91 -9.73
CA LYS A 25 -14.35 10.03 -10.48
C LYS A 25 -14.37 11.35 -9.71
N GLU A 26 -15.44 11.63 -9.00
CA GLU A 26 -15.57 12.87 -8.21
C GLU A 26 -14.73 12.84 -6.93
N GLN A 27 -14.54 11.66 -6.31
CA GLN A 27 -13.85 11.54 -5.02
C GLN A 27 -12.35 11.26 -5.10
N SER A 28 -11.84 10.67 -6.21
CA SER A 28 -10.43 10.24 -6.31
C SER A 28 -9.55 11.13 -7.21
N GLY A 29 -10.12 12.09 -7.89
CA GLY A 29 -9.39 13.06 -8.72
C GLY A 29 -8.72 12.49 -9.98
N GLU A 30 -8.49 11.20 -10.11
CA GLU A 30 -7.85 10.62 -11.30
C GLU A 30 -8.10 9.12 -11.40
N ILE A 31 -8.82 8.70 -12.44
CA ILE A 31 -8.93 7.29 -12.81
C ILE A 31 -7.71 6.92 -13.65
N ILE A 32 -7.01 5.87 -13.22
CA ILE A 32 -5.90 5.30 -13.98
C ILE A 32 -6.34 4.07 -14.78
N THR A 33 -5.61 3.74 -15.83
CA THR A 33 -5.81 2.51 -16.59
C THR A 33 -5.24 1.31 -15.82
N LEU A 34 -5.65 0.08 -16.19
CA LEU A 34 -5.09 -1.14 -15.61
C LEU A 34 -3.55 -1.22 -15.80
N ASN A 35 -3.04 -0.83 -16.97
CA ASN A 35 -1.60 -0.82 -17.22
C ASN A 35 -0.87 0.15 -16.28
N GLN A 36 -1.41 1.35 -16.06
CA GLN A 36 -0.85 2.30 -15.09
C GLN A 36 -0.91 1.76 -13.66
N ALA A 37 -1.97 1.00 -13.30
CA ALA A 37 -2.04 0.36 -11.99
C ALA A 37 -0.99 -0.74 -11.84
N ILE A 38 -0.74 -1.54 -12.87
CA ILE A 38 0.33 -2.57 -12.89
C ILE A 38 1.71 -1.92 -12.76
N ASP A 39 1.95 -0.79 -13.46
CA ASP A 39 3.20 -0.02 -13.32
C ASP A 39 3.39 0.53 -11.90
N LEU A 40 2.31 1.00 -11.26
CA LEU A 40 2.34 1.41 -9.86
C LEU A 40 2.61 0.24 -8.91
N ILE A 41 2.03 -0.94 -9.15
CA ILE A 41 2.33 -2.16 -8.37
C ILE A 41 3.82 -2.49 -8.48
N ARG A 42 4.39 -2.47 -9.70
CA ARG A 42 5.82 -2.72 -9.91
C ARG A 42 6.68 -1.74 -9.13
N LYS A 43 6.37 -0.44 -9.21
CA LYS A 43 7.10 0.60 -8.48
C LYS A 43 6.98 0.41 -6.97
N SER A 44 5.79 0.04 -6.48
CA SER A 44 5.56 -0.18 -5.05
C SER A 44 6.40 -1.32 -4.48
N VAL A 45 6.81 -2.32 -5.28
CA VAL A 45 7.77 -3.35 -4.83
C VAL A 45 9.09 -2.73 -4.40
N ASP A 46 9.59 -1.74 -5.15
CA ASP A 46 10.83 -1.03 -4.81
C ASP A 46 10.60 -0.11 -3.60
N ASP A 47 9.46 0.63 -3.56
CA ASP A 47 9.08 1.51 -2.45
C ASP A 47 9.03 0.72 -1.11
N GLU A 48 8.32 -0.42 -1.03
CA GLU A 48 8.23 -1.25 0.19
C GLU A 48 9.61 -1.76 0.65
N LYS A 49 10.52 -2.01 -0.29
CA LYS A 49 11.88 -2.41 0.06
C LYS A 49 12.69 -1.25 0.63
N GLU A 50 12.55 -0.05 0.07
CA GLU A 50 13.16 1.17 0.60
C GLU A 50 12.65 1.47 2.01
N ASP A 51 11.35 1.31 2.25
CA ASP A 51 10.72 1.50 3.56
C ASP A 51 11.21 0.46 4.57
N GLU A 52 11.32 -0.83 4.21
CA GLU A 52 11.94 -1.86 5.07
C GLU A 52 13.33 -1.43 5.55
N MET A 53 14.15 -0.90 4.64
CA MET A 53 15.51 -0.46 4.96
C MET A 53 15.52 0.79 5.84
N PHE A 54 14.64 1.77 5.53
CA PHE A 54 14.49 2.99 6.29
C PHE A 54 14.00 2.71 7.72
N TYR A 55 13.06 1.77 7.90
CA TYR A 55 12.59 1.37 9.23
C TYR A 55 13.66 0.63 10.03
N GLY A 56 14.62 -0.01 9.36
CA GLY A 56 15.85 -0.51 10.01
C GLY A 56 16.61 0.61 10.73
N ILE A 57 16.79 1.76 10.08
CA ILE A 57 17.44 2.94 10.66
C ILE A 57 16.64 3.49 11.85
N LEU A 58 15.30 3.58 11.70
CA LEU A 58 14.42 4.00 12.78
C LEU A 58 14.50 3.11 14.03
N ILE A 59 14.62 1.80 13.85
CA ILE A 59 14.79 0.83 14.95
C ILE A 59 16.11 1.11 15.70
N GLU A 60 17.18 1.43 15.00
CA GLU A 60 18.47 1.76 15.61
C GLU A 60 18.42 3.07 16.41
N GLN A 61 17.66 4.06 15.92
CA GLN A 61 17.49 5.37 16.57
C GLN A 61 16.49 5.32 17.75
N ALA A 62 15.59 4.35 17.78
CA ALA A 62 14.51 4.29 18.77
C ALA A 62 15.05 4.17 20.20
N PRO A 63 14.64 5.05 21.15
CA PRO A 63 15.22 5.12 22.48
C PRO A 63 14.78 4.01 23.43
N THR A 64 13.66 3.34 23.16
CA THR A 64 13.12 2.28 24.03
C THR A 64 12.80 1.00 23.26
N ASP A 65 12.84 -0.15 23.94
CA ASP A 65 12.48 -1.43 23.32
C ASP A 65 11.02 -1.45 22.85
N LYS A 66 10.12 -0.76 23.56
CA LYS A 66 8.72 -0.62 23.12
C LYS A 66 8.61 0.06 21.77
N GLU A 67 9.35 1.15 21.55
CA GLU A 67 9.36 1.86 20.25
C GLU A 67 9.98 1.01 19.15
N LYS A 68 11.09 0.32 19.47
CA LYS A 68 11.72 -0.65 18.53
C LYS A 68 10.75 -1.75 18.13
N ASP A 69 9.99 -2.32 19.06
CA ASP A 69 9.06 -3.41 18.77
C ASP A 69 7.88 -2.92 17.91
N ILE A 70 7.39 -1.70 18.14
CA ILE A 70 6.38 -1.09 17.30
C ILE A 70 6.90 -0.95 15.86
N ILE A 71 8.10 -0.39 15.67
CA ILE A 71 8.67 -0.17 14.33
C ILE A 71 9.02 -1.51 13.67
N ARG A 72 9.53 -2.50 14.41
CA ARG A 72 9.75 -3.86 13.89
C ARG A 72 8.48 -4.48 13.33
N SER A 73 7.34 -4.29 14.04
CA SER A 73 6.06 -4.81 13.57
C SER A 73 5.58 -4.16 12.27
N ILE A 74 5.92 -2.89 12.03
CA ILE A 74 5.66 -2.21 10.76
C ILE A 74 6.58 -2.80 9.68
N ARG A 75 7.89 -2.78 9.89
CA ARG A 75 8.87 -3.31 8.95
C ARG A 75 8.58 -4.74 8.51
N ASP A 76 8.11 -5.58 9.41
CA ASP A 76 7.77 -6.97 9.10
C ASP A 76 6.49 -7.08 8.25
N ASP A 77 5.60 -6.08 8.32
CA ASP A 77 4.44 -5.97 7.42
C ASP A 77 4.90 -5.51 6.02
N GLU A 78 5.83 -4.54 5.87
CA GLU A 78 6.37 -4.13 4.56
C GLU A 78 7.01 -5.28 3.78
N ARG A 79 7.66 -6.21 4.48
CA ARG A 79 8.16 -7.44 3.84
C ARG A 79 7.06 -8.30 3.24
N LYS A 80 5.90 -8.37 3.90
CA LYS A 80 4.73 -9.10 3.39
C LYS A 80 4.09 -8.32 2.23
N HIS A 81 4.00 -7.00 2.34
CA HIS A 81 3.51 -6.14 1.26
C HIS A 81 4.33 -6.31 -0.01
N ASN A 82 5.65 -6.29 0.09
CA ASN A 82 6.57 -6.55 -1.03
C ASN A 82 6.26 -7.91 -1.70
N GLN A 83 6.06 -8.98 -0.91
CA GLN A 83 5.72 -10.31 -1.43
C GLN A 83 4.37 -10.31 -2.13
N ILE A 84 3.34 -9.71 -1.52
CA ILE A 84 1.99 -9.59 -2.10
C ILE A 84 2.03 -8.82 -3.42
N LEU A 85 2.76 -7.72 -3.49
CA LEU A 85 2.88 -6.90 -4.70
C LEU A 85 3.59 -7.63 -5.83
N ARG A 86 4.62 -8.44 -5.53
CA ARG A 86 5.29 -9.31 -6.49
C ARG A 86 4.36 -10.39 -7.02
N GLU A 87 3.54 -10.99 -6.16
CA GLU A 87 2.53 -11.97 -6.56
C GLU A 87 1.48 -11.32 -7.46
N LEU A 88 0.95 -10.16 -7.09
CA LEU A 88 0.00 -9.40 -7.92
C LEU A 88 0.58 -9.03 -9.28
N TYR A 89 1.83 -8.55 -9.32
CA TYR A 89 2.50 -8.24 -10.58
C TYR A 89 2.60 -9.47 -11.49
N TYR A 90 2.99 -10.61 -10.92
CA TYR A 90 3.04 -11.88 -11.66
C TYR A 90 1.66 -12.33 -12.15
N ASP A 91 0.63 -12.23 -11.32
CA ASP A 91 -0.75 -12.61 -11.68
C ASP A 91 -1.27 -11.83 -12.90
N PHE A 92 -0.89 -10.55 -13.04
CA PHE A 92 -1.33 -9.71 -14.16
C PHE A 92 -0.43 -9.76 -15.40
N THR A 93 0.85 -10.07 -15.26
CA THR A 93 1.83 -9.96 -16.36
C THR A 93 2.46 -11.28 -16.77
N GLY A 94 2.41 -12.30 -15.90
CA GLY A 94 3.20 -13.53 -16.04
C GLY A 94 4.71 -13.35 -15.87
N GLN A 95 5.16 -12.15 -15.46
CA GLN A 95 6.59 -11.83 -15.32
C GLN A 95 7.00 -11.83 -13.86
N ILE A 96 8.17 -12.42 -13.58
CA ILE A 96 8.78 -12.39 -12.25
C ILE A 96 9.68 -11.15 -12.16
N LEU A 97 9.45 -10.31 -11.14
CA LEU A 97 10.36 -9.21 -10.84
C LEU A 97 11.68 -9.75 -10.26
N PRO A 98 12.83 -9.16 -10.63
CA PRO A 98 14.12 -9.58 -10.09
C PRO A 98 14.16 -9.38 -8.57
N ALA A 99 15.11 -10.05 -7.91
CA ALA A 99 15.38 -9.81 -6.51
C ALA A 99 15.86 -8.36 -6.29
N ASP A 100 15.52 -7.80 -5.13
CA ASP A 100 15.88 -6.42 -4.80
C ASP A 100 17.39 -6.31 -4.62
N ASN A 101 18.01 -5.42 -5.41
CA ASN A 101 19.44 -5.12 -5.35
C ASN A 101 19.72 -3.74 -4.71
N LEU A 102 18.78 -3.24 -3.90
CA LEU A 102 18.96 -1.94 -3.23
C LEU A 102 20.11 -2.05 -2.21
N THR A 103 21.10 -1.18 -2.36
CA THR A 103 22.19 -1.03 -1.40
C THR A 103 21.91 0.15 -0.49
N ASN A 104 22.10 -0.04 0.82
CA ASN A 104 22.00 1.05 1.79
C ASN A 104 23.03 2.15 1.45
N SER A 105 22.57 3.26 0.90
CA SER A 105 23.43 4.42 0.62
C SER A 105 22.92 5.73 1.26
N SER A 106 21.94 5.68 2.15
CA SER A 106 21.43 6.90 2.77
C SER A 106 22.26 7.29 4.01
N ASN A 107 23.07 8.32 3.86
CA ASN A 107 23.64 9.06 4.99
C ASN A 107 22.49 9.82 5.66
N ASN A 108 21.69 9.13 6.46
CA ASN A 108 20.52 9.73 7.13
C ASN A 108 21.01 10.56 8.33
N GLN A 109 21.03 11.88 8.16
CA GLN A 109 21.42 12.84 9.20
C GLN A 109 20.22 13.38 10.00
N MET A 110 19.00 12.89 9.71
CA MET A 110 17.77 13.34 10.37
C MET A 110 17.68 12.77 11.81
N SER A 111 17.11 13.53 12.71
CA SER A 111 16.79 13.08 14.06
C SER A 111 15.71 11.98 14.02
N TYR A 112 15.60 11.20 15.11
CA TYR A 112 14.58 10.18 15.26
C TYR A 112 13.17 10.73 15.04
N LYS A 113 12.85 11.89 15.61
CA LYS A 113 11.54 12.54 15.46
C LYS A 113 11.24 12.93 14.00
N GLU A 114 12.20 13.54 13.31
CA GLU A 114 12.05 13.90 11.90
C GLU A 114 11.85 12.66 11.02
N ASN A 115 12.54 11.57 11.33
CA ASN A 115 12.36 10.30 10.64
C ASN A 115 10.99 9.66 10.91
N LEU A 116 10.45 9.77 12.15
CA LEU A 116 9.08 9.34 12.45
C LEU A 116 8.03 10.15 11.67
N GLU A 117 8.22 11.48 11.58
CA GLU A 117 7.34 12.35 10.80
C GLU A 117 7.40 12.03 9.31
N LYS A 118 8.60 11.77 8.77
CA LYS A 118 8.79 11.31 7.38
C LYS A 118 8.06 9.99 7.14
N ALA A 119 8.22 9.01 8.04
CA ALA A 119 7.53 7.73 7.95
C ALA A 119 6.00 7.92 7.95
N LEU A 120 5.46 8.69 8.90
CA LEU A 120 4.03 8.97 8.97
C LEU A 120 3.47 9.50 7.64
N PHE A 121 4.13 10.46 7.02
CA PHE A 121 3.66 11.02 5.75
C PHE A 121 3.84 10.04 4.59
N GLY A 122 4.86 9.17 4.61
CA GLY A 122 5.03 8.06 3.66
C GLY A 122 3.82 7.11 3.67
N GLU A 123 3.40 6.65 4.87
CA GLU A 123 2.23 5.79 5.04
C GLU A 123 0.93 6.46 4.53
N LEU A 124 0.75 7.75 4.82
CA LEU A 124 -0.42 8.51 4.34
C LEU A 124 -0.44 8.63 2.81
N ASP A 125 0.69 8.73 2.15
CA ASP A 125 0.79 8.75 0.69
C ASP A 125 0.63 7.34 0.11
N ALA A 126 1.11 6.29 0.78
CA ALA A 126 0.87 4.90 0.42
C ALA A 126 -0.62 4.55 0.41
N ILE A 127 -1.41 5.01 1.40
CA ILE A 127 -2.88 4.86 1.43
C ILE A 127 -3.51 5.41 0.15
N LYS A 128 -3.11 6.62 -0.29
CA LYS A 128 -3.63 7.23 -1.53
C LYS A 128 -3.23 6.41 -2.77
N LYS A 129 -1.98 5.95 -2.82
CA LYS A 129 -1.43 5.11 -3.89
C LYS A 129 -2.23 3.81 -4.03
N TYR A 130 -2.40 3.06 -2.95
CA TYR A 130 -3.10 1.78 -2.97
C TYR A 130 -4.59 1.92 -3.25
N ARG A 131 -5.25 2.96 -2.74
CA ARG A 131 -6.64 3.26 -3.10
C ARG A 131 -6.80 3.53 -4.60
N LYS A 132 -5.86 4.26 -5.22
CA LYS A 132 -5.85 4.54 -6.66
C LYS A 132 -5.68 3.25 -7.48
N ILE A 133 -4.77 2.36 -7.08
CA ILE A 133 -4.57 1.04 -7.71
C ILE A 133 -5.86 0.21 -7.59
N MET A 134 -6.43 0.11 -6.38
CA MET A 134 -7.65 -0.66 -6.12
C MET A 134 -8.83 -0.24 -6.99
N GLY A 135 -8.94 1.05 -7.33
CA GLY A 135 -10.02 1.58 -8.17
C GLY A 135 -10.09 0.99 -9.57
N THR A 136 -9.01 0.36 -10.05
CA THR A 136 -8.92 -0.31 -11.37
C THR A 136 -8.89 -1.83 -11.29
N MET A 137 -8.73 -2.38 -10.09
CA MET A 137 -8.61 -3.83 -9.93
C MET A 137 -9.95 -4.54 -10.04
N PRO A 138 -9.99 -5.74 -10.67
CA PRO A 138 -11.17 -6.57 -10.64
C PRO A 138 -11.48 -6.98 -9.19
N SER A 139 -12.78 -7.16 -8.89
CA SER A 139 -13.22 -7.71 -7.61
C SER A 139 -12.62 -9.12 -7.41
N GLY A 140 -12.29 -9.46 -6.17
CA GLY A 140 -11.73 -10.76 -5.81
C GLY A 140 -10.35 -10.67 -5.17
N LYS A 141 -9.45 -11.60 -5.49
CA LYS A 141 -8.13 -11.76 -4.85
C LYS A 141 -7.31 -10.46 -4.85
N SER A 142 -7.12 -9.86 -6.03
CA SER A 142 -6.28 -8.65 -6.17
C SER A 142 -6.82 -7.47 -5.36
N TYR A 143 -8.13 -7.25 -5.40
CA TYR A 143 -8.78 -6.21 -4.60
C TYR A 143 -8.61 -6.47 -3.10
N THR A 144 -8.81 -7.72 -2.65
CA THR A 144 -8.69 -8.10 -1.23
C THR A 144 -7.26 -7.93 -0.71
N LEU A 145 -6.26 -8.33 -1.51
CA LEU A 145 -4.85 -8.20 -1.15
C LEU A 145 -4.43 -6.72 -1.04
N LEU A 146 -4.83 -5.87 -1.99
CA LEU A 146 -4.56 -4.44 -1.93
C LEU A 146 -5.31 -3.75 -0.79
N MET A 147 -6.54 -4.20 -0.46
CA MET A 147 -7.27 -3.73 0.71
C MET A 147 -6.52 -4.07 2.00
N SER A 148 -5.93 -5.26 2.11
CA SER A 148 -5.15 -5.64 3.30
C SER A 148 -3.92 -4.75 3.45
N ILE A 149 -3.15 -4.50 2.38
CA ILE A 149 -2.03 -3.55 2.41
C ILE A 149 -2.53 -2.17 2.85
N MET A 150 -3.51 -1.59 2.17
CA MET A 150 -4.02 -0.25 2.47
C MET A 150 -4.49 -0.10 3.92
N THR A 151 -5.10 -1.14 4.51
CA THR A 151 -5.52 -1.11 5.93
C THR A 151 -4.34 -1.22 6.88
N ASP A 152 -3.26 -1.90 6.47
CA ASP A 152 -2.02 -1.92 7.22
C ASP A 152 -1.33 -0.56 7.22
N GLU A 153 -1.28 0.18 6.08
CA GLU A 153 -0.75 1.55 6.02
C GLU A 153 -1.50 2.51 6.95
N ILE A 154 -2.84 2.37 7.06
CA ILE A 154 -3.64 3.15 8.03
C ILE A 154 -3.19 2.81 9.46
N ARG A 155 -2.94 1.55 9.75
CA ARG A 155 -2.46 1.09 11.06
C ARG A 155 -1.05 1.57 11.34
N HIS A 156 -0.16 1.56 10.35
CA HIS A 156 1.21 2.07 10.44
C HIS A 156 1.23 3.57 10.70
N ALA A 157 0.48 4.37 9.95
CA ALA A 157 0.34 5.80 10.18
C ALA A 157 -0.11 6.11 11.63
N ASN A 158 -1.07 5.33 12.18
CA ASN A 158 -1.49 5.48 13.57
C ASN A 158 -0.38 5.12 14.56
N LYS A 159 0.42 4.07 14.30
CA LYS A 159 1.58 3.69 15.13
C LYS A 159 2.63 4.80 15.13
N TYR A 160 2.97 5.37 13.95
CA TYR A 160 3.91 6.49 13.87
C TYR A 160 3.40 7.74 14.58
N ASN A 161 2.12 8.08 14.44
CA ASN A 161 1.51 9.17 15.17
C ASN A 161 1.62 8.95 16.70
N PHE A 162 1.40 7.73 17.19
CA PHE A 162 1.61 7.38 18.59
C PHE A 162 3.09 7.56 19.01
N LEU A 163 4.05 7.10 18.21
CA LEU A 163 5.48 7.24 18.49
C LEU A 163 5.91 8.71 18.55
N ILE A 164 5.41 9.55 17.63
CA ILE A 164 5.65 11.01 17.63
C ILE A 164 5.15 11.66 18.93
N GLN A 165 3.97 11.25 19.42
CA GLN A 165 3.44 11.76 20.69
C GLN A 165 4.29 11.37 21.90
N MET A 166 5.05 10.27 21.83
CA MET A 166 5.97 9.85 22.89
C MET A 166 7.26 10.71 22.94
N GLN A 167 7.57 11.49 21.88
CA GLN A 167 8.76 12.32 21.78
C GLN A 167 8.58 13.74 22.41
N LYS A 168 7.61 13.90 23.29
CA LYS A 168 7.34 15.17 23.98
C LYS A 168 8.17 15.34 25.24
#